data_1dc58a2f6d9c6c6e0fcb56150bb37b38
#
_entry.id   1dc58a2f6d9c6c6e0fcb56150bb37b38
#
_cell.length_a   1.000
_cell.length_b   1.000
_cell.length_c   1.000
_cell.angle_alpha   90.00
_cell.angle_beta   90.00
_cell.angle_gamma   90.00
#
_symmetry.space_group_name_H-M   'P 1'
#
loop_
_entity.id
_entity.type
_entity.pdbx_description
1 polymer ?
#
loop_
_entity_poly.entity_id
_entity_poly.type
_entity_poly.pdbx_seq_one_letter_code
_entity_poly.pdbx_strand_id
1 'polypeptide(L)'
;MRLKYFSIVLSVFLFPATHARAASAFFSVDWKENKAWFQTPEGSPFLSMGVNAIADQSYRAPNDDYYNPVKNQYQENIAAWDKVVLQRLKAWKFNSLGAWCDESLLNQKVPYTFMTYIARGSDWDRVLDNVFSPDFENQVRQKAVTFARFKNDSYLIGYFLDNELPWWGQYGWRAEGQKTLLEKYAGSFLDESAEAALVGFFKDRYQNNIQSFNDAWDTSYASFESFGDPLTIQVKTRQQKSDADAWAGVVADRYFSVTTQALRAVDPNHLILGVRFAGEAPWEVVQACGKYCDVVSVNQYQKSGHIDKTLLDDFYVKSGKPILLSEYSFSALQNQSGDPDTHGADVTVPTQKERAQAIDSFVQEALALPYLVGLHWFEWADESPKGRFDGEDQNYGLVDLKDAPYALVTQEHARLNAQAPALHAQSGALPSQFVSRDTEADYRRAALGAVIPHDRAFLKMDASPTIYPWGDKTTGGGVSFSTASGALEIQFQSGSGWGCGISCPSNVAPLAASGVVDLTGYNQVRFDAFAPPGTRFLVYLSESGSADPSAKAFLGLNGADGESYSFPYLEGSGRWQNYRIHLEDLEKRTEWGNPKGNNILDLQAVSDLDFYIPGGQGNGKIIVKNIQFQK
;
A
#
# COMPACT_ATOMS: atom_id res chain seq x y z
N MET A 1 43.21 56.92 3.03
CA MET A 1 41.99 56.76 3.84
C MET A 1 40.84 56.56 2.84
N ARG A 2 40.44 55.32 2.52
CA ARG A 2 39.34 54.99 1.57
C ARG A 2 38.17 54.45 2.39
N LEU A 3 37.08 55.20 2.46
CA LEU A 3 35.80 54.78 3.01
C LEU A 3 35.18 53.73 2.04
N LYS A 4 34.84 52.56 2.57
CA LYS A 4 34.01 51.55 1.88
C LYS A 4 32.55 51.82 2.30
N TYR A 5 31.71 52.13 1.34
CA TYR A 5 30.27 52.16 1.53
C TYR A 5 29.74 50.71 1.48
N PHE A 6 29.10 50.29 2.56
CA PHE A 6 28.29 49.07 2.60
C PHE A 6 26.85 49.44 2.23
N SER A 7 26.41 48.99 1.07
CA SER A 7 24.99 49.07 0.69
C SER A 7 24.25 47.87 1.29
N ILE A 8 23.37 48.14 2.24
CA ILE A 8 22.39 47.17 2.76
C ILE A 8 21.24 47.15 1.77
N VAL A 9 21.10 46.05 1.03
CA VAL A 9 19.91 45.77 0.22
C VAL A 9 18.84 45.19 1.15
N LEU A 10 17.85 45.98 1.46
CA LEU A 10 16.66 45.57 2.21
C LEU A 10 15.71 44.87 1.23
N SER A 11 15.73 43.52 1.20
CA SER A 11 14.75 42.74 0.44
C SER A 11 13.40 42.81 1.15
N VAL A 12 12.50 43.64 0.64
CA VAL A 12 11.10 43.66 1.07
C VAL A 12 10.42 42.43 0.45
N PHE A 13 10.18 41.42 1.25
CA PHE A 13 9.29 40.33 0.87
C PHE A 13 7.86 40.86 0.87
N LEU A 14 7.36 41.22 -0.29
CA LEU A 14 5.93 41.42 -0.51
C LEU A 14 5.23 40.03 -0.41
N PHE A 15 4.59 39.80 0.72
CA PHE A 15 3.60 38.73 0.80
C PHE A 15 2.46 39.06 -0.17
N PRO A 16 2.08 38.15 -1.07
CA PRO A 16 0.91 38.38 -1.91
C PRO A 16 -0.31 38.49 -0.99
N ALA A 17 -1.03 39.57 -1.10
CA ALA A 17 -2.33 39.73 -0.47
C ALA A 17 -3.21 38.55 -0.86
N THR A 18 -3.80 37.89 0.12
CA THR A 18 -4.82 36.84 -0.09
C THR A 18 -6.00 37.49 -0.82
N HIS A 19 -5.99 37.38 -2.14
CA HIS A 19 -7.18 37.69 -2.92
C HIS A 19 -8.18 36.60 -2.59
N ALA A 20 -9.28 36.96 -1.97
CA ALA A 20 -10.45 36.11 -1.90
C ALA A 20 -10.79 35.71 -3.35
N ARG A 21 -10.52 34.47 -3.73
CA ARG A 21 -10.86 33.93 -5.04
C ARG A 21 -12.38 34.03 -5.16
N ALA A 22 -12.89 34.58 -6.24
CA ALA A 22 -14.32 34.56 -6.50
C ALA A 22 -14.81 33.10 -6.40
N ALA A 23 -15.98 32.89 -5.75
CA ALA A 23 -16.57 31.56 -5.63
C ALA A 23 -16.63 30.91 -7.02
N SER A 24 -16.04 29.72 -7.14
CA SER A 24 -16.12 28.93 -8.37
C SER A 24 -17.53 28.33 -8.42
N ALA A 25 -18.12 28.21 -9.59
CA ALA A 25 -19.39 27.47 -9.73
C ALA A 25 -19.24 25.95 -9.49
N PHE A 26 -18.03 25.48 -9.24
CA PHE A 26 -17.66 24.07 -9.13
C PHE A 26 -16.71 23.83 -7.96
N PHE A 27 -16.56 22.57 -7.55
CA PHE A 27 -15.58 22.19 -6.55
C PHE A 27 -14.16 22.57 -6.99
N SER A 28 -13.35 22.95 -6.03
CA SER A 28 -11.93 23.27 -6.24
C SER A 28 -11.10 22.80 -5.04
N VAL A 29 -9.77 22.84 -5.15
CA VAL A 29 -8.85 22.61 -4.04
C VAL A 29 -8.33 23.94 -3.53
N ASP A 30 -8.26 24.10 -2.21
CA ASP A 30 -7.65 25.24 -1.55
C ASP A 30 -6.81 24.82 -0.34
N TRP A 31 -5.85 25.66 0.02
CA TRP A 31 -4.98 25.45 1.17
C TRP A 31 -5.25 26.54 2.21
N LYS A 32 -5.72 26.13 3.39
CA LYS A 32 -5.94 27.04 4.53
C LYS A 32 -5.03 26.64 5.68
N GLU A 33 -4.18 27.55 6.11
CA GLU A 33 -3.22 27.32 7.20
C GLU A 33 -2.36 26.05 6.98
N ASN A 34 -1.87 25.86 5.74
CA ASN A 34 -1.13 24.68 5.29
C ASN A 34 -1.91 23.35 5.36
N LYS A 35 -3.23 23.39 5.32
CA LYS A 35 -4.11 22.23 5.26
C LYS A 35 -4.91 22.24 3.98
N ALA A 36 -4.96 21.11 3.29
CA ALA A 36 -5.69 20.95 2.04
C ALA A 36 -7.19 20.75 2.32
N TRP A 37 -8.01 21.39 1.52
CA TRP A 37 -9.47 21.24 1.53
C TRP A 37 -10.00 21.21 0.11
N PHE A 38 -11.02 20.44 -0.14
CA PHE A 38 -11.94 20.82 -1.19
C PHE A 38 -12.67 22.10 -0.78
N GLN A 39 -13.09 22.87 -1.77
CA GLN A 39 -14.03 23.99 -1.59
C GLN A 39 -15.29 23.68 -2.35
N THR A 40 -16.44 23.85 -1.72
CA THR A 40 -17.74 23.75 -2.39
C THR A 40 -17.90 24.92 -3.40
N PRO A 41 -18.87 24.82 -4.33
CA PRO A 41 -19.20 25.93 -5.22
C PRO A 41 -19.47 27.25 -4.50
N GLU A 42 -19.98 27.21 -3.26
CA GLU A 42 -20.23 28.37 -2.41
C GLU A 42 -18.97 28.90 -1.68
N GLY A 43 -17.81 28.24 -1.87
CA GLY A 43 -16.54 28.63 -1.26
C GLY A 43 -16.33 28.14 0.18
N SER A 44 -17.11 27.18 0.64
CA SER A 44 -16.94 26.58 1.98
C SER A 44 -15.91 25.46 1.98
N PRO A 45 -15.06 25.33 3.03
CA PRO A 45 -14.19 24.16 3.17
C PRO A 45 -15.00 22.87 3.24
N PHE A 46 -14.51 21.83 2.57
CA PHE A 46 -15.18 20.56 2.45
C PHE A 46 -14.16 19.41 2.49
N LEU A 47 -14.42 18.40 3.32
CA LEU A 47 -13.75 17.11 3.28
C LEU A 47 -14.73 16.08 2.71
N SER A 48 -14.30 15.35 1.70
CA SER A 48 -15.15 14.33 1.08
C SER A 48 -15.14 13.05 1.91
N MET A 49 -16.15 12.88 2.76
CA MET A 49 -16.40 11.64 3.51
C MET A 49 -17.41 10.83 2.72
N GLY A 50 -16.92 9.92 1.87
CA GLY A 50 -17.72 9.25 0.86
C GLY A 50 -17.89 7.75 1.09
N VAL A 51 -18.83 7.15 0.31
CA VAL A 51 -19.04 5.71 0.23
C VAL A 51 -18.98 5.28 -1.23
N ASN A 52 -18.19 4.27 -1.54
CA ASN A 52 -18.08 3.68 -2.87
C ASN A 52 -19.18 2.63 -3.11
N ALA A 53 -19.44 2.35 -4.37
CA ALA A 53 -20.26 1.24 -4.84
C ALA A 53 -21.67 1.19 -4.21
N ILE A 54 -22.30 2.33 -4.07
CA ILE A 54 -23.72 2.38 -3.65
C ILE A 54 -24.58 2.02 -4.85
N ALA A 55 -24.94 0.74 -4.97
CA ALA A 55 -25.72 0.20 -6.08
C ALA A 55 -26.91 -0.59 -5.57
N ASP A 56 -28.01 -0.56 -6.33
CA ASP A 56 -29.28 -1.20 -5.98
C ASP A 56 -29.28 -2.71 -6.25
N GLN A 57 -28.26 -3.20 -6.94
CA GLN A 57 -28.10 -4.62 -7.28
C GLN A 57 -26.63 -5.00 -7.44
N SER A 58 -26.37 -6.28 -7.26
CA SER A 58 -25.04 -6.90 -7.41
C SER A 58 -24.67 -7.11 -8.87
N TYR A 59 -24.44 -6.05 -9.61
CA TYR A 59 -24.07 -6.14 -11.03
C TYR A 59 -22.66 -6.67 -11.29
N ARG A 60 -21.88 -6.92 -10.24
CA ARG A 60 -20.48 -7.35 -10.34
C ARG A 60 -20.29 -8.87 -10.36
N ALA A 61 -21.35 -9.63 -10.10
CA ALA A 61 -21.31 -11.09 -10.18
C ALA A 61 -22.25 -11.56 -11.31
N PRO A 62 -21.73 -11.87 -12.51
CA PRO A 62 -22.56 -12.43 -13.58
C PRO A 62 -23.24 -13.71 -13.05
N ASN A 63 -24.56 -13.74 -13.04
CA ASN A 63 -25.42 -14.83 -12.59
C ASN A 63 -25.56 -15.03 -11.07
N ASP A 64 -25.10 -14.12 -10.23
CA ASP A 64 -25.37 -14.15 -8.79
C ASP A 64 -25.99 -12.83 -8.31
N ASP A 65 -27.31 -12.81 -8.13
CA ASP A 65 -28.10 -11.68 -7.64
C ASP A 65 -28.06 -11.68 -6.10
N TYR A 66 -26.86 -11.64 -5.51
CA TYR A 66 -26.65 -11.79 -4.08
C TYR A 66 -27.13 -10.59 -3.26
N TYR A 67 -27.13 -9.39 -3.83
CA TYR A 67 -27.67 -8.18 -3.23
C TYR A 67 -28.63 -7.50 -4.21
N ASN A 68 -29.89 -7.43 -3.87
CA ASN A 68 -30.92 -6.75 -4.67
C ASN A 68 -32.06 -6.25 -3.77
N PRO A 69 -31.81 -5.20 -2.97
CA PRO A 69 -32.84 -4.66 -2.06
C PRO A 69 -34.03 -4.09 -2.81
N VAL A 70 -33.83 -3.44 -3.96
CA VAL A 70 -34.91 -2.84 -4.75
C VAL A 70 -35.96 -3.87 -5.13
N LYS A 71 -35.53 -5.02 -5.65
CA LYS A 71 -36.41 -6.14 -5.98
C LYS A 71 -37.00 -6.79 -4.74
N ASN A 72 -36.18 -7.07 -3.73
CA ASN A 72 -36.52 -7.94 -2.63
C ASN A 72 -37.31 -7.21 -1.51
N GLN A 73 -37.08 -5.90 -1.33
CA GLN A 73 -37.60 -5.14 -0.19
C GLN A 73 -38.43 -3.91 -0.60
N TYR A 74 -38.10 -3.29 -1.74
CA TYR A 74 -38.72 -2.02 -2.17
C TYR A 74 -39.67 -2.19 -3.36
N GLN A 75 -40.09 -3.44 -3.68
CA GLN A 75 -41.09 -3.73 -4.71
C GLN A 75 -40.73 -3.12 -6.07
N GLU A 76 -39.47 -3.25 -6.48
CA GLU A 76 -38.91 -2.69 -7.72
C GLU A 76 -38.95 -1.15 -7.78
N ASN A 77 -39.08 -0.47 -6.65
CA ASN A 77 -39.10 0.99 -6.58
C ASN A 77 -37.74 1.54 -6.18
N ILE A 78 -36.91 1.83 -7.17
CA ILE A 78 -35.56 2.40 -6.96
C ILE A 78 -35.60 3.73 -6.20
N ALA A 79 -36.59 4.60 -6.45
CA ALA A 79 -36.71 5.89 -5.76
C ALA A 79 -36.99 5.73 -4.26
N ALA A 80 -37.67 4.64 -3.87
CA ALA A 80 -37.89 4.33 -2.45
C ALA A 80 -36.57 3.88 -1.79
N TRP A 81 -35.75 3.08 -2.47
CA TRP A 81 -34.44 2.68 -2.00
C TRP A 81 -33.48 3.88 -1.95
N ASP A 82 -33.37 4.68 -3.01
CA ASP A 82 -32.56 5.91 -3.04
C ASP A 82 -32.85 6.80 -1.82
N LYS A 83 -34.13 6.98 -1.50
CA LYS A 83 -34.54 7.77 -0.34
C LYS A 83 -33.98 7.21 0.97
N VAL A 84 -34.00 5.90 1.14
CA VAL A 84 -33.48 5.23 2.34
C VAL A 84 -31.95 5.36 2.38
N VAL A 85 -31.25 5.15 1.26
CA VAL A 85 -29.81 5.36 1.14
C VAL A 85 -29.42 6.78 1.58
N LEU A 86 -30.07 7.79 1.02
CA LEU A 86 -29.81 9.19 1.35
C LEU A 86 -30.09 9.51 2.84
N GLN A 87 -31.12 8.93 3.42
CA GLN A 87 -31.40 9.06 4.85
C GLN A 87 -30.31 8.44 5.71
N ARG A 88 -29.81 7.24 5.32
CA ARG A 88 -28.71 6.54 6.00
C ARG A 88 -27.40 7.32 5.88
N LEU A 89 -27.01 7.76 4.69
CA LEU A 89 -25.81 8.60 4.50
C LEU A 89 -25.85 9.85 5.39
N LYS A 90 -26.99 10.54 5.41
CA LYS A 90 -27.20 11.70 6.29
C LYS A 90 -27.10 11.33 7.78
N ALA A 91 -27.69 10.21 8.20
CA ALA A 91 -27.64 9.74 9.60
C ALA A 91 -26.20 9.37 10.00
N TRP A 92 -25.47 8.72 9.11
CA TRP A 92 -24.07 8.30 9.31
C TRP A 92 -23.06 9.41 8.99
N LYS A 93 -23.55 10.62 8.63
CA LYS A 93 -22.74 11.81 8.37
C LYS A 93 -21.77 11.68 7.19
N PHE A 94 -22.00 10.74 6.28
CA PHE A 94 -21.36 10.79 4.99
C PHE A 94 -21.94 11.95 4.17
N ASN A 95 -21.09 12.61 3.39
CA ASN A 95 -21.43 13.84 2.67
C ASN A 95 -21.18 13.77 1.18
N SER A 96 -20.66 12.64 0.68
CA SER A 96 -20.39 12.42 -0.74
C SER A 96 -20.63 10.97 -1.15
N LEU A 97 -20.94 10.81 -2.44
CA LEU A 97 -20.98 9.53 -3.12
C LEU A 97 -19.59 9.28 -3.73
N GLY A 98 -19.03 8.10 -3.48
CA GLY A 98 -17.75 7.68 -4.03
C GLY A 98 -17.86 7.18 -5.48
N ALA A 99 -16.88 6.39 -5.92
CA ALA A 99 -16.91 5.73 -7.22
C ALA A 99 -18.01 4.65 -7.26
N TRP A 100 -18.51 4.35 -8.47
CA TRP A 100 -19.44 3.25 -8.75
C TRP A 100 -20.81 3.32 -8.06
N CYS A 101 -21.26 4.52 -7.74
CA CYS A 101 -22.62 4.72 -7.26
C CYS A 101 -23.60 4.76 -8.43
N ASP A 102 -24.83 4.30 -8.19
CA ASP A 102 -25.88 4.31 -9.20
C ASP A 102 -26.21 5.71 -9.71
N GLU A 103 -26.50 5.82 -11.00
CA GLU A 103 -26.81 7.12 -11.63
C GLU A 103 -28.09 7.77 -11.04
N SER A 104 -29.02 7.00 -10.52
CA SER A 104 -30.21 7.52 -9.82
C SER A 104 -29.85 8.39 -8.62
N LEU A 105 -28.78 8.03 -7.90
CA LEU A 105 -28.26 8.77 -6.75
C LEU A 105 -27.49 10.04 -7.15
N LEU A 106 -26.81 10.06 -8.29
CA LEU A 106 -26.03 11.21 -8.74
C LEU A 106 -26.90 12.46 -8.97
N ASN A 107 -28.17 12.27 -9.28
CA ASN A 107 -29.15 13.35 -9.51
C ASN A 107 -29.77 13.89 -8.21
N GLN A 108 -29.37 13.41 -7.02
CA GLN A 108 -30.02 13.72 -5.74
C GLN A 108 -29.42 14.93 -5.00
N LYS A 109 -28.60 15.72 -5.67
CA LYS A 109 -27.95 16.92 -5.10
C LYS A 109 -27.05 16.60 -3.89
N VAL A 110 -26.36 15.50 -3.95
CA VAL A 110 -25.27 15.10 -3.04
C VAL A 110 -23.96 15.24 -3.79
N PRO A 111 -22.91 15.84 -3.22
CA PRO A 111 -21.58 15.84 -3.83
C PRO A 111 -21.13 14.42 -4.20
N TYR A 112 -20.51 14.25 -5.36
CA TYR A 112 -20.07 12.94 -5.81
C TYR A 112 -18.77 12.97 -6.61
N THR A 113 -18.10 11.82 -6.68
CA THR A 113 -16.97 11.56 -7.58
C THR A 113 -17.39 10.59 -8.66
N PHE A 114 -16.82 10.68 -9.84
CA PHE A 114 -17.22 9.85 -10.97
C PHE A 114 -16.04 9.04 -11.54
N MET A 115 -16.24 7.72 -11.70
CA MET A 115 -15.27 6.82 -12.33
C MET A 115 -15.47 6.82 -13.84
N THR A 116 -14.44 7.29 -14.58
CA THR A 116 -14.55 7.41 -16.04
C THR A 116 -14.14 6.14 -16.78
N TYR A 117 -13.15 5.40 -16.26
CA TYR A 117 -12.49 4.35 -17.04
C TYR A 117 -12.07 4.86 -18.43
N ILE A 118 -11.49 6.06 -18.48
CA ILE A 118 -11.28 6.82 -19.71
C ILE A 118 -10.35 6.10 -20.70
N ALA A 119 -9.37 5.38 -20.19
CA ALA A 119 -8.42 4.63 -20.99
C ALA A 119 -8.73 3.13 -21.07
N ARG A 120 -9.66 2.64 -20.23
CA ARG A 120 -10.00 1.22 -20.18
C ARG A 120 -10.86 0.83 -21.40
N GLY A 121 -10.34 -0.14 -22.17
CA GLY A 121 -11.13 -0.94 -23.13
C GLY A 121 -11.89 -2.05 -22.40
N SER A 122 -11.97 -3.25 -23.01
CA SER A 122 -12.57 -4.44 -22.38
C SER A 122 -11.70 -5.05 -21.27
N ASP A 123 -10.37 -4.90 -21.36
CA ASP A 123 -9.40 -5.62 -20.51
C ASP A 123 -8.62 -4.63 -19.64
N TRP A 124 -8.81 -4.75 -18.32
CA TRP A 124 -8.17 -3.89 -17.34
C TRP A 124 -6.63 -4.00 -17.34
N ASP A 125 -6.10 -5.20 -17.47
CA ASP A 125 -4.67 -5.51 -17.44
C ASP A 125 -3.91 -5.03 -18.70
N ARG A 126 -4.64 -4.59 -19.73
CA ARG A 126 -4.08 -4.14 -21.01
C ARG A 126 -4.10 -2.63 -21.22
N VAL A 127 -4.63 -1.86 -20.28
CA VAL A 127 -4.75 -0.39 -20.41
C VAL A 127 -3.41 0.29 -20.71
N LEU A 128 -2.32 -0.22 -20.13
CA LEU A 128 -0.98 0.34 -20.28
C LEU A 128 -0.13 -0.35 -21.36
N ASP A 129 -0.68 -1.28 -22.14
CA ASP A 129 0.11 -2.05 -23.10
C ASP A 129 0.73 -1.18 -24.20
N ASN A 130 -0.01 -0.18 -24.72
CA ASN A 130 0.53 0.76 -25.69
C ASN A 130 -0.12 2.14 -25.63
N VAL A 131 0.29 2.96 -24.67
CA VAL A 131 -0.20 4.34 -24.50
C VAL A 131 0.36 5.31 -25.56
N PHE A 132 1.32 4.88 -26.37
CA PHE A 132 1.95 5.71 -27.41
C PHE A 132 1.22 5.65 -28.75
N SER A 133 0.36 4.65 -28.95
CA SER A 133 -0.34 4.47 -30.21
C SER A 133 -1.33 5.60 -30.50
N PRO A 134 -1.54 5.96 -31.79
CA PRO A 134 -2.62 6.85 -32.20
C PRO A 134 -4.00 6.32 -31.79
N ASP A 135 -4.18 5.00 -31.78
CA ASP A 135 -5.45 4.37 -31.42
C ASP A 135 -5.79 4.59 -29.94
N PHE A 136 -4.81 4.53 -29.04
CA PHE A 136 -5.00 4.88 -27.63
C PHE A 136 -5.53 6.32 -27.50
N GLU A 137 -4.88 7.27 -28.16
CA GLU A 137 -5.30 8.67 -28.10
C GLU A 137 -6.72 8.88 -28.66
N ASN A 138 -7.04 8.22 -29.78
CA ASN A 138 -8.38 8.29 -30.42
C ASN A 138 -9.45 7.68 -29.49
N GLN A 139 -9.22 6.53 -28.89
CA GLN A 139 -10.15 5.87 -27.97
C GLN A 139 -10.41 6.76 -26.73
N VAL A 140 -9.36 7.30 -26.12
CA VAL A 140 -9.47 8.22 -25.00
C VAL A 140 -10.29 9.46 -25.34
N ARG A 141 -10.05 10.08 -26.52
CA ARG A 141 -10.81 11.24 -26.99
C ARG A 141 -12.28 10.92 -27.23
N GLN A 142 -12.59 9.78 -27.84
CA GLN A 142 -13.97 9.33 -28.05
C GLN A 142 -14.69 9.09 -26.70
N LYS A 143 -14.03 8.43 -25.77
CA LYS A 143 -14.57 8.20 -24.42
C LYS A 143 -14.82 9.50 -23.68
N ALA A 144 -13.88 10.45 -23.74
CA ALA A 144 -13.99 11.75 -23.08
C ALA A 144 -15.26 12.51 -23.47
N VAL A 145 -15.69 12.45 -24.73
CA VAL A 145 -16.91 13.13 -25.20
C VAL A 145 -18.15 12.72 -24.40
N THR A 146 -18.20 11.48 -23.91
CA THR A 146 -19.36 10.99 -23.13
C THR A 146 -19.53 11.70 -21.79
N PHE A 147 -18.47 12.32 -21.27
CA PHE A 147 -18.48 13.04 -19.97
C PHE A 147 -18.87 14.53 -20.12
N ALA A 148 -18.99 15.06 -21.35
CA ALA A 148 -19.45 16.43 -21.58
C ALA A 148 -20.81 16.73 -20.91
N ARG A 149 -21.63 15.71 -20.68
CA ARG A 149 -22.94 15.81 -19.97
C ARG A 149 -22.82 16.34 -18.55
N PHE A 150 -21.68 16.13 -17.88
CA PHE A 150 -21.46 16.55 -16.50
C PHE A 150 -20.86 17.96 -16.36
N LYS A 151 -20.44 18.59 -17.46
CA LYS A 151 -19.69 19.86 -17.47
C LYS A 151 -20.27 20.97 -16.60
N ASN A 152 -21.58 21.00 -16.43
CA ASN A 152 -22.28 22.05 -15.68
C ASN A 152 -22.88 21.53 -14.35
N ASP A 153 -22.51 20.35 -13.91
CA ASP A 153 -23.02 19.76 -12.66
C ASP A 153 -22.20 20.23 -11.46
N SER A 154 -22.75 21.15 -10.70
CA SER A 154 -22.07 21.71 -9.52
C SER A 154 -21.91 20.73 -8.34
N TYR A 155 -22.53 19.54 -8.39
CA TYR A 155 -22.39 18.49 -7.39
C TYR A 155 -21.26 17.52 -7.71
N LEU A 156 -20.76 17.48 -8.94
CA LEU A 156 -19.59 16.68 -9.26
C LEU A 156 -18.33 17.31 -8.65
N ILE A 157 -17.68 16.59 -7.76
CA ILE A 157 -16.38 16.99 -7.19
C ILE A 157 -15.29 16.86 -8.27
N GLY A 158 -15.27 15.70 -8.93
CA GLY A 158 -14.28 15.43 -9.97
C GLY A 158 -14.32 13.99 -10.46
N TYR A 159 -13.39 13.72 -11.37
CA TYR A 159 -13.28 12.46 -12.09
C TYR A 159 -12.09 11.65 -11.62
N PHE A 160 -12.29 10.37 -11.32
CA PHE A 160 -11.22 9.38 -11.37
C PHE A 160 -11.02 8.93 -12.82
N LEU A 161 -9.79 8.86 -13.29
CA LEU A 161 -9.48 8.47 -14.66
C LEU A 161 -9.70 6.97 -14.88
N ASP A 162 -9.04 6.16 -14.09
CA ASP A 162 -9.14 4.70 -14.06
C ASP A 162 -8.93 4.20 -12.62
N ASN A 163 -8.93 2.87 -12.41
CA ASN A 163 -8.73 2.27 -11.09
C ASN A 163 -7.58 1.29 -11.09
N GLU A 164 -6.63 1.47 -10.17
CA GLU A 164 -5.59 0.50 -9.80
C GLU A 164 -4.82 -0.06 -10.99
N LEU A 165 -4.43 0.82 -11.91
CA LEU A 165 -3.74 0.43 -13.12
C LEU A 165 -2.45 -0.34 -12.83
N PRO A 166 -2.05 -1.29 -13.72
CA PRO A 166 -0.93 -2.19 -13.51
C PRO A 166 0.44 -1.51 -13.70
N TRP A 167 0.74 -0.48 -12.90
CA TRP A 167 1.99 0.29 -12.96
C TRP A 167 3.24 -0.55 -12.72
N TRP A 168 3.11 -1.67 -12.00
CA TRP A 168 4.18 -2.65 -11.79
C TRP A 168 4.33 -3.65 -12.94
N GLY A 169 3.47 -3.54 -13.97
CA GLY A 169 3.49 -4.34 -15.19
C GLY A 169 2.33 -5.32 -15.32
N GLN A 170 1.95 -6.04 -14.28
CA GLN A 170 0.84 -7.00 -14.33
C GLN A 170 -0.31 -6.63 -13.40
N TYR A 171 0.01 -6.10 -12.21
CA TYR A 171 -0.97 -5.71 -11.20
C TYR A 171 -0.77 -4.24 -10.78
N GLY A 172 -1.80 -3.65 -10.18
CA GLY A 172 -1.71 -2.35 -9.54
C GLY A 172 -0.82 -2.35 -8.30
N TRP A 173 -0.70 -3.50 -7.65
CA TRP A 173 0.18 -3.74 -6.51
C TRP A 173 1.43 -4.51 -6.92
N ARG A 174 2.46 -4.47 -6.07
CA ARG A 174 3.70 -5.20 -6.30
C ARG A 174 3.49 -6.68 -5.98
N ALA A 175 3.75 -7.55 -6.93
CA ALA A 175 3.71 -9.00 -6.78
C ALA A 175 5.04 -9.64 -7.19
N GLU A 176 5.41 -10.73 -6.49
CA GLU A 176 6.65 -11.45 -6.79
C GLU A 176 6.60 -12.10 -8.17
N GLY A 177 7.71 -11.99 -8.92
CA GLY A 177 7.86 -12.64 -10.24
C GLY A 177 7.08 -12.00 -11.39
N GLN A 178 6.35 -10.90 -11.15
CA GLN A 178 5.68 -10.19 -12.23
C GLN A 178 6.69 -9.48 -13.15
N LYS A 179 6.39 -9.44 -14.45
CA LYS A 179 7.17 -8.66 -15.41
C LYS A 179 6.84 -7.18 -15.23
N THR A 180 7.88 -6.34 -15.24
CA THR A 180 7.73 -4.88 -15.23
C THR A 180 7.10 -4.36 -16.53
N LEU A 181 6.61 -3.12 -16.53
CA LEU A 181 6.16 -2.47 -17.77
C LEU A 181 7.28 -2.42 -18.83
N LEU A 182 8.54 -2.21 -18.40
CA LEU A 182 9.67 -2.22 -19.31
C LEU A 182 9.84 -3.59 -20.00
N GLU A 183 9.77 -4.69 -19.25
CA GLU A 183 9.87 -6.03 -19.79
C GLU A 183 8.66 -6.40 -20.68
N LYS A 184 7.46 -5.87 -20.36
CA LYS A 184 6.28 -6.05 -21.23
C LYS A 184 6.47 -5.36 -22.59
N TYR A 185 6.87 -4.09 -22.58
CA TYR A 185 7.13 -3.33 -23.81
C TYR A 185 8.29 -3.92 -24.63
N ALA A 186 9.34 -4.36 -23.98
CA ALA A 186 10.48 -5.01 -24.65
C ALA A 186 10.14 -6.39 -25.20
N GLY A 187 9.26 -7.13 -24.53
CA GLY A 187 8.89 -8.49 -24.88
C GLY A 187 7.98 -8.62 -26.11
N SER A 188 7.33 -7.54 -26.53
CA SER A 188 6.60 -7.46 -27.77
C SER A 188 6.44 -6.00 -28.18
N PHE A 189 7.05 -5.59 -29.29
CA PHE A 189 6.72 -4.29 -29.88
C PHE A 189 5.32 -4.38 -30.45
N LEU A 190 4.36 -3.76 -29.75
CA LEU A 190 2.96 -3.80 -30.15
C LEU A 190 2.71 -3.05 -31.47
N ASP A 191 3.51 -2.00 -31.74
CA ASP A 191 3.57 -1.27 -32.99
C ASP A 191 4.83 -0.37 -33.04
N GLU A 192 5.04 0.31 -34.19
CA GLU A 192 6.17 1.22 -34.40
C GLU A 192 6.24 2.36 -33.37
N SER A 193 5.10 2.79 -32.80
CA SER A 193 5.06 3.88 -31.82
C SER A 193 5.61 3.45 -30.47
N ALA A 194 5.31 2.24 -30.03
CA ALA A 194 5.84 1.66 -28.81
C ALA A 194 7.35 1.38 -28.95
N GLU A 195 7.79 0.82 -30.08
CA GLU A 195 9.20 0.60 -30.40
C GLU A 195 9.98 1.91 -30.38
N ALA A 196 9.50 2.93 -31.10
CA ALA A 196 10.16 4.23 -31.18
C ALA A 196 10.28 4.90 -29.79
N ALA A 197 9.24 4.78 -28.94
CA ALA A 197 9.27 5.30 -27.60
C ALA A 197 10.31 4.59 -26.73
N LEU A 198 10.39 3.25 -26.78
CA LEU A 198 11.33 2.44 -26.01
C LEU A 198 12.78 2.66 -26.44
N VAL A 199 13.03 2.69 -27.76
CA VAL A 199 14.36 2.99 -28.32
C VAL A 199 14.78 4.42 -27.93
N GLY A 200 13.89 5.39 -28.04
CA GLY A 200 14.12 6.77 -27.60
C GLY A 200 14.47 6.85 -26.13
N PHE A 201 13.71 6.17 -25.27
CA PHE A 201 13.98 6.11 -23.83
C PHE A 201 15.40 5.59 -23.53
N PHE A 202 15.81 4.48 -24.12
CA PHE A 202 17.15 3.93 -23.87
C PHE A 202 18.25 4.81 -24.44
N LYS A 203 18.05 5.46 -25.60
CA LYS A 203 19.00 6.45 -26.14
C LYS A 203 19.22 7.60 -25.16
N ASP A 204 18.16 8.18 -24.63
CA ASP A 204 18.22 9.28 -23.67
C ASP A 204 18.87 8.82 -22.36
N ARG A 205 18.42 7.68 -21.85
CA ARG A 205 18.89 7.11 -20.57
C ARG A 205 20.39 6.80 -20.55
N TYR A 206 20.91 6.32 -21.67
CA TYR A 206 22.31 5.95 -21.84
C TYR A 206 23.10 6.96 -22.69
N GLN A 207 22.58 8.19 -22.87
CA GLN A 207 23.26 9.28 -23.60
C GLN A 207 23.73 8.87 -24.99
N ASN A 208 22.88 8.10 -25.69
CA ASN A 208 23.16 7.51 -27.01
C ASN A 208 24.42 6.64 -27.06
N ASN A 209 24.84 6.08 -25.93
CA ASN A 209 25.99 5.18 -25.83
C ASN A 209 25.55 3.72 -25.72
N ILE A 210 25.56 2.99 -26.82
CA ILE A 210 25.13 1.58 -26.86
C ILE A 210 25.99 0.67 -25.96
N GLN A 211 27.29 0.98 -25.80
CA GLN A 211 28.13 0.18 -24.93
C GLN A 211 27.71 0.28 -23.47
N SER A 212 27.35 1.47 -22.99
CA SER A 212 26.83 1.66 -21.64
C SER A 212 25.52 0.90 -21.41
N PHE A 213 24.65 0.81 -22.42
CA PHE A 213 23.47 -0.04 -22.38
C PHE A 213 23.85 -1.52 -22.32
N ASN A 214 24.72 -1.98 -23.22
CA ASN A 214 25.17 -3.37 -23.26
C ASN A 214 25.79 -3.81 -21.92
N ASP A 215 26.61 -2.96 -21.31
CA ASP A 215 27.22 -3.24 -20.00
C ASP A 215 26.20 -3.33 -18.87
N ALA A 216 25.15 -2.48 -18.92
CA ALA A 216 24.10 -2.47 -17.90
C ALA A 216 23.11 -3.64 -18.03
N TRP A 217 22.87 -4.10 -19.27
CA TRP A 217 21.86 -5.11 -19.58
C TRP A 217 22.44 -6.48 -19.97
N ASP A 218 23.76 -6.63 -19.93
CA ASP A 218 24.49 -7.83 -20.33
C ASP A 218 24.12 -8.29 -21.76
N THR A 219 24.20 -7.34 -22.71
CA THR A 219 23.85 -7.52 -24.12
C THR A 219 25.01 -7.13 -25.03
N SER A 220 24.86 -7.30 -26.36
CA SER A 220 25.90 -7.01 -27.34
C SER A 220 25.36 -6.38 -28.64
N TYR A 221 24.41 -5.49 -28.52
CA TYR A 221 23.82 -4.79 -29.67
C TYR A 221 24.85 -3.83 -30.32
N ALA A 222 24.82 -3.75 -31.64
CA ALA A 222 25.69 -2.84 -32.39
C ALA A 222 25.25 -1.38 -32.30
N SER A 223 23.94 -1.14 -32.19
CA SER A 223 23.34 0.18 -32.01
C SER A 223 21.92 0.01 -31.41
N PHE A 224 21.31 1.10 -30.97
CA PHE A 224 19.92 1.08 -30.48
C PHE A 224 18.92 0.73 -31.59
N GLU A 225 19.22 1.03 -32.84
CA GLU A 225 18.42 0.68 -34.00
C GLU A 225 18.53 -0.82 -34.36
N SER A 226 19.47 -1.53 -33.76
CA SER A 226 19.63 -2.99 -33.95
C SER A 226 18.90 -3.83 -32.91
N PHE A 227 18.07 -3.22 -32.07
CA PHE A 227 17.21 -3.96 -31.17
C PHE A 227 16.28 -4.88 -31.95
N GLY A 228 16.21 -6.14 -31.54
CA GLY A 228 15.31 -7.11 -32.14
C GLY A 228 13.90 -7.01 -31.54
N ASP A 229 12.94 -7.56 -32.27
CA ASP A 229 11.59 -7.77 -31.78
C ASP A 229 11.35 -9.29 -31.58
N PRO A 230 11.20 -9.77 -30.33
CA PRO A 230 11.27 -9.00 -29.06
C PRO A 230 12.68 -8.61 -28.63
N LEU A 231 12.81 -7.49 -27.95
CA LEU A 231 14.00 -7.15 -27.20
C LEU A 231 14.02 -7.99 -25.91
N THR A 232 14.89 -8.99 -25.86
CA THR A 232 14.97 -9.90 -24.72
C THR A 232 15.79 -9.29 -23.60
N ILE A 233 15.11 -8.70 -22.61
CA ILE A 233 15.70 -8.16 -21.39
C ILE A 233 14.97 -8.70 -20.16
N GLN A 234 15.65 -8.73 -19.04
CA GLN A 234 15.11 -9.13 -17.75
C GLN A 234 15.67 -8.24 -16.64
N VAL A 235 14.79 -7.71 -15.81
CA VAL A 235 15.18 -6.86 -14.68
C VAL A 235 15.75 -7.73 -13.55
N LYS A 236 17.06 -7.63 -13.30
CA LYS A 236 17.79 -8.40 -12.28
C LYS A 236 18.65 -7.52 -11.37
N THR A 237 19.13 -6.40 -11.90
CA THR A 237 20.04 -5.52 -11.18
C THR A 237 19.32 -4.25 -10.75
N ARG A 238 19.93 -3.53 -9.81
CA ARG A 238 19.41 -2.24 -9.38
C ARG A 238 19.35 -1.22 -10.51
N GLN A 239 20.34 -1.18 -11.40
CA GLN A 239 20.32 -0.27 -12.54
C GLN A 239 19.14 -0.58 -13.44
N GLN A 240 18.92 -1.85 -13.76
CA GLN A 240 17.81 -2.31 -14.58
C GLN A 240 16.44 -2.02 -13.91
N LYS A 241 16.35 -2.19 -12.56
CA LYS A 241 15.13 -1.78 -11.82
C LYS A 241 14.90 -0.27 -11.92
N SER A 242 15.95 0.55 -11.75
CA SER A 242 15.84 2.00 -11.92
C SER A 242 15.43 2.40 -13.35
N ASP A 243 15.85 1.64 -14.35
CA ASP A 243 15.40 1.85 -15.74
C ASP A 243 13.93 1.45 -15.90
N ALA A 244 13.48 0.36 -15.26
CA ALA A 244 12.10 -0.06 -15.30
C ALA A 244 11.17 0.95 -14.62
N ASP A 245 11.55 1.50 -13.47
CA ASP A 245 10.79 2.53 -12.77
C ASP A 245 10.75 3.83 -13.60
N ALA A 246 11.87 4.22 -14.20
CA ALA A 246 11.92 5.37 -15.10
C ALA A 246 11.05 5.18 -16.36
N TRP A 247 11.04 3.97 -16.94
CA TRP A 247 10.15 3.64 -18.07
C TRP A 247 8.67 3.73 -17.66
N ALA A 248 8.32 3.20 -16.49
CA ALA A 248 6.95 3.35 -15.97
C ALA A 248 6.55 4.82 -15.86
N GLY A 249 7.48 5.70 -15.49
CA GLY A 249 7.29 7.15 -15.49
C GLY A 249 7.03 7.72 -16.89
N VAL A 250 7.74 7.25 -17.91
CA VAL A 250 7.50 7.66 -19.32
C VAL A 250 6.12 7.23 -19.81
N VAL A 251 5.73 5.98 -19.51
CA VAL A 251 4.38 5.48 -19.81
C VAL A 251 3.32 6.31 -19.09
N ALA A 252 3.55 6.62 -17.82
CA ALA A 252 2.63 7.42 -17.01
C ALA A 252 2.52 8.87 -17.51
N ASP A 253 3.61 9.52 -17.87
CA ASP A 253 3.58 10.89 -18.42
C ASP A 253 2.71 10.94 -19.69
N ARG A 254 2.85 9.96 -20.57
CA ARG A 254 2.02 9.86 -21.77
C ARG A 254 0.55 9.58 -21.43
N TYR A 255 0.28 8.59 -20.56
CA TYR A 255 -1.08 8.26 -20.13
C TYR A 255 -1.80 9.46 -19.53
N PHE A 256 -1.21 10.11 -18.51
CA PHE A 256 -1.83 11.26 -17.84
C PHE A 256 -1.97 12.46 -18.79
N SER A 257 -0.98 12.72 -19.64
CA SER A 257 -1.06 13.80 -20.61
C SER A 257 -2.25 13.62 -21.55
N VAL A 258 -2.42 12.45 -22.15
CA VAL A 258 -3.50 12.17 -23.11
C VAL A 258 -4.87 12.18 -22.43
N THR A 259 -5.01 11.49 -21.31
CA THR A 259 -6.30 11.32 -20.63
C THR A 259 -6.80 12.63 -20.04
N THR A 260 -5.92 13.39 -19.38
CA THR A 260 -6.31 14.67 -18.78
C THR A 260 -6.60 15.74 -19.83
N GLN A 261 -5.82 15.83 -20.91
CA GLN A 261 -6.08 16.76 -22.00
C GLN A 261 -7.41 16.48 -22.68
N ALA A 262 -7.71 15.21 -22.97
CA ALA A 262 -8.98 14.82 -23.57
C ALA A 262 -10.18 15.16 -22.67
N LEU A 263 -10.07 14.89 -21.38
CA LEU A 263 -11.13 15.19 -20.42
C LEU A 263 -11.33 16.70 -20.25
N ARG A 264 -10.26 17.47 -20.09
CA ARG A 264 -10.34 18.94 -19.96
C ARG A 264 -10.83 19.63 -21.24
N ALA A 265 -10.64 19.02 -22.41
CA ALA A 265 -11.18 19.56 -23.66
C ALA A 265 -12.72 19.56 -23.69
N VAL A 266 -13.36 18.60 -23.02
CA VAL A 266 -14.82 18.48 -22.92
C VAL A 266 -15.39 19.07 -21.64
N ASP A 267 -14.65 18.96 -20.54
CA ASP A 267 -15.00 19.49 -19.23
C ASP A 267 -13.79 20.17 -18.54
N PRO A 268 -13.65 21.49 -18.69
CA PRO A 268 -12.59 22.25 -18.04
C PRO A 268 -12.91 22.63 -16.58
N ASN A 269 -14.10 22.30 -16.06
CA ASN A 269 -14.61 22.82 -14.81
C ASN A 269 -14.30 21.93 -13.60
N HIS A 270 -14.34 20.61 -13.79
CA HIS A 270 -14.23 19.68 -12.68
C HIS A 270 -12.80 19.18 -12.44
N LEU A 271 -12.55 18.77 -11.21
CA LEU A 271 -11.24 18.27 -10.77
C LEU A 271 -10.94 16.92 -11.41
N ILE A 272 -9.66 16.65 -11.62
CA ILE A 272 -9.15 15.33 -11.98
C ILE A 272 -8.47 14.75 -10.75
N LEU A 273 -9.00 13.62 -10.26
CA LEU A 273 -8.70 13.05 -8.95
C LEU A 273 -7.66 11.91 -9.01
N GLY A 274 -7.02 11.69 -10.16
CA GLY A 274 -6.02 10.63 -10.34
C GLY A 274 -6.62 9.27 -10.71
N VAL A 275 -5.91 8.18 -10.36
CA VAL A 275 -6.16 6.81 -10.83
C VAL A 275 -6.38 5.81 -9.69
N ARG A 276 -6.60 6.25 -8.46
CA ARG A 276 -6.87 5.38 -7.31
C ARG A 276 -5.77 4.30 -7.17
N PHE A 277 -4.55 4.73 -6.91
CA PHE A 277 -3.41 3.82 -6.80
C PHE A 277 -3.68 2.68 -5.80
N ALA A 278 -3.35 1.45 -6.17
CA ALA A 278 -3.47 0.27 -5.30
C ALA A 278 -2.35 0.22 -4.24
N GLY A 279 -2.39 1.12 -3.26
CA GLY A 279 -1.29 1.33 -2.35
C GLY A 279 -0.08 1.94 -3.07
N GLU A 280 0.97 1.16 -3.31
CA GLU A 280 2.23 1.62 -3.90
C GLU A 280 2.18 1.80 -5.43
N ALA A 281 3.03 2.70 -5.94
CA ALA A 281 3.36 2.81 -7.36
C ALA A 281 4.83 3.27 -7.53
N PRO A 282 5.48 3.04 -8.69
CA PRO A 282 6.76 3.67 -8.98
C PRO A 282 6.69 5.18 -8.78
N TRP A 283 7.68 5.78 -8.14
CA TRP A 283 7.63 7.20 -7.78
C TRP A 283 7.58 8.13 -8.99
N GLU A 284 8.13 7.72 -10.10
CA GLU A 284 8.06 8.39 -11.40
C GLU A 284 6.62 8.47 -11.90
N VAL A 285 5.81 7.45 -11.64
CA VAL A 285 4.38 7.41 -11.94
C VAL A 285 3.62 8.39 -11.05
N VAL A 286 3.93 8.42 -9.75
CA VAL A 286 3.31 9.36 -8.79
C VAL A 286 3.62 10.81 -9.18
N GLN A 287 4.87 11.10 -9.59
CA GLN A 287 5.26 12.41 -10.09
C GLN A 287 4.49 12.80 -11.35
N ALA A 288 4.33 11.88 -12.30
CA ALA A 288 3.54 12.12 -13.50
C ALA A 288 2.07 12.41 -13.17
N CYS A 289 1.46 11.65 -12.24
CA CYS A 289 0.12 11.95 -11.75
C CYS A 289 0.03 13.38 -11.18
N GLY A 290 0.96 13.76 -10.32
CA GLY A 290 1.01 15.09 -9.73
C GLY A 290 1.18 16.23 -10.75
N LYS A 291 1.83 15.99 -11.88
CA LYS A 291 2.00 16.95 -12.97
C LYS A 291 0.67 17.29 -13.66
N TYR A 292 -0.23 16.35 -13.82
CA TYR A 292 -1.42 16.47 -14.65
C TYR A 292 -2.74 16.51 -13.89
N CYS A 293 -2.82 15.86 -12.72
CA CYS A 293 -4.04 15.78 -11.91
C CYS A 293 -4.10 16.90 -10.86
N ASP A 294 -5.30 17.19 -10.37
CA ASP A 294 -5.51 18.18 -9.30
C ASP A 294 -5.35 17.57 -7.90
N VAL A 295 -5.67 16.31 -7.78
CA VAL A 295 -5.60 15.49 -6.56
C VAL A 295 -5.00 14.14 -6.93
N VAL A 296 -4.28 13.52 -6.02
CA VAL A 296 -3.82 12.13 -6.14
C VAL A 296 -4.70 11.25 -5.26
N SER A 297 -5.30 10.23 -5.85
CA SER A 297 -6.13 9.26 -5.13
C SER A 297 -5.37 7.96 -4.88
N VAL A 298 -5.52 7.43 -3.67
CA VAL A 298 -4.84 6.21 -3.20
C VAL A 298 -5.85 5.31 -2.51
N ASN A 299 -5.84 4.03 -2.85
CA ASN A 299 -6.56 2.99 -2.14
C ASN A 299 -5.62 2.39 -1.10
N GLN A 300 -6.03 2.37 0.15
CA GLN A 300 -5.17 1.89 1.23
C GLN A 300 -5.92 0.93 2.15
N TYR A 301 -5.49 -0.31 2.12
CA TYR A 301 -5.99 -1.38 2.98
C TYR A 301 -4.87 -1.80 3.94
N GLN A 302 -5.11 -1.72 5.24
CA GLN A 302 -4.10 -1.97 6.27
C GLN A 302 -4.67 -2.83 7.40
N LYS A 303 -4.19 -4.06 7.54
CA LYS A 303 -4.62 -5.02 8.57
C LYS A 303 -4.48 -4.49 9.99
N SER A 304 -3.45 -3.70 10.23
CA SER A 304 -3.17 -3.11 11.55
C SER A 304 -4.25 -2.15 12.07
N GLY A 305 -5.18 -1.71 11.22
CA GLY A 305 -6.11 -0.63 11.56
C GLY A 305 -5.48 0.77 11.57
N HIS A 306 -4.21 0.89 11.17
CA HIS A 306 -3.47 2.15 11.11
C HIS A 306 -3.14 2.51 9.66
N ILE A 307 -3.04 3.80 9.33
CA ILE A 307 -2.61 4.23 7.99
C ILE A 307 -1.12 3.95 7.76
N ASP A 308 -0.74 3.71 6.50
CA ASP A 308 0.64 3.86 6.10
C ASP A 308 0.98 5.34 5.88
N LYS A 309 1.25 6.02 6.99
CA LYS A 309 1.56 7.46 6.96
C LYS A 309 2.80 7.77 6.13
N THR A 310 3.84 6.93 6.19
CA THR A 310 5.10 7.18 5.45
C THR A 310 4.85 7.12 3.95
N LEU A 311 4.10 6.14 3.49
CA LEU A 311 3.70 6.02 2.09
C LEU A 311 2.89 7.24 1.62
N LEU A 312 1.91 7.67 2.41
CA LEU A 312 1.07 8.83 2.07
C LEU A 312 1.85 10.15 2.09
N ASP A 313 2.77 10.33 3.04
CA ASP A 313 3.69 11.47 3.07
C ASP A 313 4.55 11.51 1.78
N ASP A 314 5.06 10.36 1.35
CA ASP A 314 5.86 10.25 0.13
C ASP A 314 5.03 10.51 -1.14
N PHE A 315 3.79 10.04 -1.21
CA PHE A 315 2.86 10.40 -2.29
C PHE A 315 2.65 11.91 -2.38
N TYR A 316 2.43 12.57 -1.23
CA TYR A 316 2.30 14.02 -1.18
C TYR A 316 3.59 14.72 -1.63
N VAL A 317 4.73 14.35 -1.08
CA VAL A 317 6.02 14.99 -1.40
C VAL A 317 6.39 14.81 -2.87
N LYS A 318 6.13 13.65 -3.44
CA LYS A 318 6.45 13.34 -4.85
C LYS A 318 5.49 13.98 -5.84
N SER A 319 4.22 14.01 -5.52
CA SER A 319 3.20 14.59 -6.40
C SER A 319 3.05 16.10 -6.25
N GLY A 320 3.30 16.64 -5.05
CA GLY A 320 2.98 18.02 -4.67
C GLY A 320 1.48 18.30 -4.65
N LYS A 321 0.63 17.26 -4.51
CA LYS A 321 -0.83 17.37 -4.60
C LYS A 321 -1.51 16.88 -3.34
N PRO A 322 -2.72 17.40 -3.01
CA PRO A 322 -3.54 16.82 -1.96
C PRO A 322 -3.85 15.34 -2.25
N ILE A 323 -4.08 14.58 -1.18
CA ILE A 323 -4.38 13.15 -1.25
C ILE A 323 -5.85 12.91 -0.92
N LEU A 324 -6.52 12.10 -1.73
CA LEU A 324 -7.82 11.51 -1.44
C LEU A 324 -7.60 10.01 -1.18
N LEU A 325 -7.89 9.53 0.02
CA LEU A 325 -7.99 8.09 0.27
C LEU A 325 -9.28 7.60 -0.36
N SER A 326 -9.16 7.10 -1.59
CA SER A 326 -10.30 6.76 -2.45
C SER A 326 -10.92 5.41 -2.15
N GLU A 327 -10.18 4.54 -1.46
CA GLU A 327 -10.69 3.33 -0.81
C GLU A 327 -9.96 3.07 0.50
N TYR A 328 -10.74 2.62 1.48
CA TYR A 328 -10.29 1.91 2.67
C TYR A 328 -11.46 1.06 3.17
N SER A 329 -11.16 -0.06 3.80
CA SER A 329 -12.17 -0.93 4.40
C SER A 329 -11.58 -1.79 5.50
N PHE A 330 -12.47 -2.42 6.24
CA PHE A 330 -12.21 -3.51 7.17
C PHE A 330 -13.37 -4.49 7.09
N SER A 331 -13.08 -5.79 7.23
CA SER A 331 -14.09 -6.84 7.35
C SER A 331 -14.01 -7.52 8.73
N ALA A 332 -14.96 -8.35 9.07
CA ALA A 332 -14.94 -9.10 10.33
C ALA A 332 -15.50 -10.51 10.16
N LEU A 333 -14.82 -11.52 10.72
CA LEU A 333 -15.31 -12.90 10.74
C LEU A 333 -16.72 -13.02 11.35
N GLN A 334 -17.05 -12.13 12.29
CA GLN A 334 -18.40 -11.99 12.83
C GLN A 334 -19.24 -11.14 11.88
N ASN A 335 -19.87 -11.74 10.88
CA ASN A 335 -20.74 -11.06 9.93
C ASN A 335 -22.13 -11.68 9.83
N GLN A 336 -23.07 -10.98 9.18
CA GLN A 336 -24.47 -11.39 9.04
C GLN A 336 -24.77 -11.98 7.65
N SER A 337 -23.89 -11.76 6.69
CA SER A 337 -24.00 -12.22 5.30
C SER A 337 -23.52 -13.65 5.11
N GLY A 338 -22.68 -14.16 6.03
CA GLY A 338 -22.07 -15.47 5.93
C GLY A 338 -20.83 -15.49 5.05
N ASP A 339 -20.21 -14.31 4.87
CA ASP A 339 -18.97 -14.19 4.13
C ASP A 339 -17.83 -14.90 4.85
N PRO A 340 -17.04 -15.72 4.14
CA PRO A 340 -15.92 -16.43 4.74
C PRO A 340 -14.71 -15.52 4.97
N ASP A 341 -14.66 -14.32 4.34
CA ASP A 341 -13.57 -13.35 4.42
C ASP A 341 -12.19 -13.99 4.11
N THR A 342 -12.12 -14.81 3.06
CA THR A 342 -10.93 -15.57 2.71
C THR A 342 -10.15 -15.01 1.52
N HIS A 343 -10.80 -14.19 0.68
CA HIS A 343 -10.22 -13.59 -0.51
C HIS A 343 -10.54 -12.10 -0.54
N GLY A 344 -9.54 -11.28 -0.82
CA GLY A 344 -9.65 -9.83 -0.86
C GLY A 344 -8.44 -9.16 -0.20
N ALA A 345 -8.57 -7.92 0.20
CA ALA A 345 -7.54 -7.25 0.98
C ALA A 345 -7.47 -7.85 2.40
N ASP A 346 -6.25 -8.10 2.88
CA ASP A 346 -6.04 -8.70 4.22
C ASP A 346 -6.30 -7.65 5.32
N VAL A 347 -7.58 -7.42 5.61
CA VAL A 347 -8.05 -6.43 6.63
C VAL A 347 -9.10 -7.01 7.56
N THR A 348 -9.22 -8.33 7.61
CA THR A 348 -10.21 -9.04 8.40
C THR A 348 -9.82 -9.09 9.87
N VAL A 349 -10.76 -8.69 10.74
CA VAL A 349 -10.65 -8.75 12.20
C VAL A 349 -11.67 -9.74 12.77
N PRO A 350 -11.54 -10.19 14.04
CA PRO A 350 -12.46 -11.19 14.58
C PRO A 350 -13.91 -10.74 14.72
N THR A 351 -14.18 -9.50 15.14
CA THR A 351 -15.52 -9.05 15.50
C THR A 351 -15.89 -7.69 14.92
N GLN A 352 -17.21 -7.38 14.81
CA GLN A 352 -17.69 -6.07 14.40
C GLN A 352 -17.26 -4.94 15.37
N LYS A 353 -16.96 -5.27 16.62
CA LYS A 353 -16.41 -4.30 17.57
C LYS A 353 -14.99 -3.91 17.21
N GLU A 354 -14.14 -4.88 16.90
CA GLU A 354 -12.76 -4.64 16.45
C GLU A 354 -12.73 -3.96 15.09
N ARG A 355 -13.68 -4.29 14.20
CA ARG A 355 -13.88 -3.58 12.93
C ARG A 355 -14.15 -2.08 13.16
N ALA A 356 -15.04 -1.74 14.09
CA ALA A 356 -15.30 -0.35 14.46
C ALA A 356 -14.06 0.32 15.10
N GLN A 357 -13.26 -0.39 15.89
CA GLN A 357 -12.02 0.12 16.47
C GLN A 357 -10.94 0.37 15.42
N ALA A 358 -10.77 -0.53 14.45
CA ALA A 358 -9.86 -0.34 13.32
C ALA A 358 -10.25 0.90 12.48
N ILE A 359 -11.55 1.07 12.22
CA ILE A 359 -12.08 2.27 11.56
C ILE A 359 -11.74 3.53 12.35
N ASP A 360 -11.91 3.50 13.68
CA ASP A 360 -11.60 4.64 14.56
C ASP A 360 -10.14 5.08 14.42
N SER A 361 -9.21 4.14 14.61
CA SER A 361 -7.78 4.42 14.51
C SER A 361 -7.40 4.94 13.12
N PHE A 362 -7.78 4.23 12.08
CA PHE A 362 -7.45 4.55 10.70
C PHE A 362 -7.95 5.96 10.29
N VAL A 363 -9.22 6.25 10.56
CA VAL A 363 -9.84 7.52 10.14
C VAL A 363 -9.27 8.70 10.93
N GLN A 364 -9.04 8.55 12.24
CA GLN A 364 -8.41 9.62 13.03
C GLN A 364 -7.01 9.94 12.55
N GLU A 365 -6.19 8.93 12.28
CA GLU A 365 -4.84 9.11 11.77
C GLU A 365 -4.84 9.74 10.37
N ALA A 366 -5.73 9.30 9.49
CA ALA A 366 -5.87 9.90 8.17
C ALA A 366 -6.29 11.38 8.25
N LEU A 367 -7.25 11.72 9.10
CA LEU A 367 -7.68 13.11 9.32
C LEU A 367 -6.59 14.00 9.92
N ALA A 368 -5.57 13.42 10.57
CA ALA A 368 -4.40 14.15 11.06
C ALA A 368 -3.38 14.50 9.97
N LEU A 369 -3.57 14.04 8.71
CA LEU A 369 -2.73 14.37 7.58
C LEU A 369 -3.13 15.74 6.99
N PRO A 370 -2.24 16.74 6.96
CA PRO A 370 -2.59 18.08 6.51
C PRO A 370 -2.88 18.22 5.01
N TYR A 371 -2.49 17.23 4.23
CA TYR A 371 -2.69 17.18 2.77
C TYR A 371 -3.88 16.31 2.35
N LEU A 372 -4.64 15.76 3.32
CA LEU A 372 -5.83 14.95 3.03
C LEU A 372 -7.02 15.83 2.63
N VAL A 373 -7.77 15.41 1.61
CA VAL A 373 -9.02 16.08 1.19
C VAL A 373 -10.25 15.20 1.33
N GLY A 374 -10.11 13.96 1.76
CA GLY A 374 -11.23 13.08 2.03
C GLY A 374 -10.85 11.60 2.15
N LEU A 375 -11.86 10.81 2.58
CA LEU A 375 -11.79 9.35 2.69
C LEU A 375 -13.08 8.76 2.14
N HIS A 376 -12.99 7.72 1.31
CA HIS A 376 -14.14 6.99 0.78
C HIS A 376 -14.12 5.53 1.22
N TRP A 377 -15.16 5.15 1.97
CA TRP A 377 -15.34 3.78 2.44
C TRP A 377 -15.65 2.84 1.27
N PHE A 378 -15.04 1.67 1.23
CA PHE A 378 -15.35 0.58 0.32
C PHE A 378 -15.88 -0.61 1.13
N GLU A 379 -17.16 -0.94 1.03
CA GLU A 379 -18.17 -0.44 0.12
C GLU A 379 -19.57 -0.35 0.79
N TRP A 380 -20.65 -0.19 0.00
CA TRP A 380 -21.99 -0.05 0.55
C TRP A 380 -22.54 -1.33 1.16
N ALA A 381 -22.57 -2.43 0.39
CA ALA A 381 -23.10 -3.72 0.81
C ALA A 381 -21.97 -4.78 0.83
N ASP A 382 -22.16 -5.83 1.64
CA ASP A 382 -21.27 -6.98 1.65
C ASP A 382 -21.15 -7.63 0.27
N GLU A 383 -20.03 -8.26 0.02
CA GLU A 383 -19.79 -9.03 -1.20
C GLU A 383 -20.52 -10.38 -1.16
N SER A 384 -20.41 -11.17 -2.23
CA SER A 384 -21.00 -12.50 -2.27
C SER A 384 -20.19 -13.49 -1.43
N PRO A 385 -20.82 -14.28 -0.54
CA PRO A 385 -20.14 -15.38 0.15
C PRO A 385 -19.54 -16.46 -0.77
N LYS A 386 -19.88 -16.42 -2.06
CA LYS A 386 -19.33 -17.30 -3.10
C LYS A 386 -18.20 -16.64 -3.90
N GLY A 387 -17.83 -15.44 -3.52
CA GLY A 387 -16.94 -14.57 -4.26
C GLY A 387 -17.66 -13.78 -5.37
N ARG A 388 -17.22 -12.56 -5.58
CA ARG A 388 -17.63 -11.74 -6.73
C ARG A 388 -16.79 -12.13 -7.98
N PHE A 389 -16.87 -11.38 -9.08
CA PHE A 389 -16.23 -11.71 -10.36
C PHE A 389 -14.70 -11.89 -10.30
N ASP A 390 -14.02 -11.26 -9.35
CA ASP A 390 -12.57 -11.33 -9.10
C ASP A 390 -12.21 -12.28 -7.94
N GLY A 391 -13.21 -12.89 -7.32
CA GLY A 391 -13.07 -13.88 -6.26
C GLY A 391 -13.11 -13.30 -4.84
N GLU A 392 -13.17 -11.98 -4.65
CA GLU A 392 -13.32 -11.39 -3.31
C GLU A 392 -14.64 -11.80 -2.65
N ASP A 393 -14.58 -12.08 -1.34
CA ASP A 393 -15.68 -12.64 -0.54
C ASP A 393 -15.79 -11.96 0.84
N GLN A 394 -15.58 -10.64 0.88
CA GLN A 394 -15.43 -9.87 2.11
C GLN A 394 -16.73 -9.18 2.56
N ASN A 395 -16.94 -9.10 3.86
CA ASN A 395 -18.02 -8.25 4.39
C ASN A 395 -17.58 -6.78 4.54
N TYR A 396 -17.25 -6.14 3.44
CA TYR A 396 -16.89 -4.71 3.43
C TYR A 396 -18.08 -3.77 3.64
N GLY A 397 -19.30 -4.28 3.57
CA GLY A 397 -20.52 -3.49 3.57
C GLY A 397 -20.73 -2.64 4.82
N LEU A 398 -21.33 -1.47 4.64
CA LEU A 398 -22.02 -0.75 5.71
C LEU A 398 -23.36 -1.44 6.04
N VAL A 399 -23.89 -2.20 5.09
CA VAL A 399 -25.08 -3.04 5.21
C VAL A 399 -24.75 -4.48 4.81
N ASP A 400 -25.49 -5.43 5.37
CA ASP A 400 -25.42 -6.83 4.97
C ASP A 400 -26.19 -7.09 3.66
N LEU A 401 -26.18 -8.34 3.18
CA LEU A 401 -26.86 -8.75 1.95
C LEU A 401 -28.41 -8.63 2.03
N LYS A 402 -28.95 -8.36 3.20
CA LYS A 402 -30.39 -8.08 3.43
C LYS A 402 -30.66 -6.60 3.61
N ASP A 403 -29.73 -5.75 3.24
CA ASP A 403 -29.80 -4.29 3.41
C ASP A 403 -29.97 -3.84 4.88
N ALA A 404 -29.53 -4.67 5.86
CA ALA A 404 -29.55 -4.31 7.27
C ALA A 404 -28.19 -3.70 7.69
N PRO A 405 -28.18 -2.51 8.34
CA PRO A 405 -26.93 -1.84 8.71
C PRO A 405 -26.14 -2.58 9.80
N TYR A 406 -24.81 -2.59 9.67
CA TYR A 406 -23.90 -2.94 10.76
C TYR A 406 -23.82 -1.80 11.77
N ALA A 407 -24.61 -1.90 12.84
CA ALA A 407 -24.86 -0.79 13.76
C ALA A 407 -23.58 -0.21 14.38
N LEU A 408 -22.61 -1.05 14.81
CA LEU A 408 -21.34 -0.58 15.40
C LEU A 408 -20.51 0.20 14.38
N VAL A 409 -20.40 -0.31 13.16
CA VAL A 409 -19.65 0.30 12.06
C VAL A 409 -20.26 1.65 11.67
N THR A 410 -21.57 1.68 11.44
CA THR A 410 -22.26 2.89 11.00
C THR A 410 -22.35 3.98 12.08
N GLN A 411 -22.45 3.61 13.36
CA GLN A 411 -22.35 4.54 14.48
C GLN A 411 -20.94 5.15 14.60
N GLU A 412 -19.91 4.33 14.39
CA GLU A 412 -18.53 4.81 14.43
C GLU A 412 -18.25 5.78 13.29
N HIS A 413 -18.64 5.46 12.07
CA HIS A 413 -18.59 6.40 10.96
C HIS A 413 -19.36 7.70 11.25
N ALA A 414 -20.56 7.61 11.82
CA ALA A 414 -21.34 8.81 12.15
C ALA A 414 -20.60 9.72 13.14
N ARG A 415 -19.94 9.14 14.14
CA ARG A 415 -19.12 9.87 15.12
C ARG A 415 -17.93 10.55 14.46
N LEU A 416 -17.13 9.80 13.70
CA LEU A 416 -15.91 10.29 13.05
C LEU A 416 -16.22 11.34 11.98
N ASN A 417 -17.18 11.08 11.10
CA ASN A 417 -17.57 11.99 10.03
C ASN A 417 -18.09 13.34 10.56
N ALA A 418 -18.82 13.31 11.69
CA ALA A 418 -19.26 14.55 12.35
C ALA A 418 -18.10 15.37 12.90
N GLN A 419 -16.98 14.74 13.29
CA GLN A 419 -15.80 15.39 13.85
C GLN A 419 -14.73 15.69 12.79
N ALA A 420 -14.83 15.13 11.59
CA ALA A 420 -13.80 15.18 10.56
C ALA A 420 -13.26 16.58 10.26
N PRO A 421 -14.10 17.63 10.07
CA PRO A 421 -13.58 18.98 9.82
C PRO A 421 -12.76 19.54 10.99
N ALA A 422 -13.17 19.25 12.23
CA ALA A 422 -12.48 19.72 13.43
C ALA A 422 -11.17 18.98 13.67
N LEU A 423 -11.13 17.66 13.42
CA LEU A 423 -9.92 16.85 13.52
C LEU A 423 -8.91 17.28 12.45
N HIS A 424 -9.34 17.44 11.20
CA HIS A 424 -8.46 17.86 10.12
C HIS A 424 -7.93 19.29 10.32
N ALA A 425 -8.73 20.21 10.85
CA ALA A 425 -8.26 21.55 11.20
C ALA A 425 -7.13 21.55 12.24
N GLN A 426 -6.97 20.49 13.02
CA GLN A 426 -5.91 20.30 14.01
C GLN A 426 -4.75 19.45 13.47
N SER A 427 -4.77 19.03 12.21
CA SER A 427 -3.72 18.22 11.59
C SER A 427 -2.33 18.85 11.70
N GLY A 428 -1.30 18.00 11.62
CA GLY A 428 0.10 18.39 11.85
C GLY A 428 0.72 19.27 10.78
N ALA A 429 2.03 19.33 10.75
CA ALA A 429 2.79 20.03 9.72
C ALA A 429 2.87 19.19 8.44
N LEU A 430 3.02 19.87 7.29
CA LEU A 430 3.28 19.19 6.01
C LEU A 430 4.63 18.48 6.06
N PRO A 431 4.73 17.25 5.51
CA PRO A 431 6.00 16.58 5.34
C PRO A 431 6.86 17.35 4.33
N SER A 432 8.14 17.50 4.64
CA SER A 432 9.09 18.24 3.80
C SER A 432 10.14 17.35 3.13
N GLN A 433 10.20 16.08 3.50
CA GLN A 433 11.20 15.14 3.03
C GLN A 433 10.54 13.87 2.48
N PHE A 434 11.06 13.41 1.36
CA PHE A 434 10.77 12.10 0.81
C PHE A 434 11.58 11.05 1.58
N VAL A 435 10.88 10.09 2.18
CA VAL A 435 11.53 9.08 3.02
C VAL A 435 11.90 7.85 2.21
N SER A 436 11.22 7.58 1.11
CA SER A 436 11.32 6.37 0.28
C SER A 436 11.37 5.07 1.09
N ARG A 437 10.30 4.33 1.08
CA ARG A 437 10.32 2.91 1.48
C ARG A 437 10.92 2.02 0.39
N ASP A 438 11.80 2.53 -0.45
CA ASP A 438 12.65 1.64 -1.22
C ASP A 438 13.55 0.93 -0.21
N THR A 439 13.09 -0.24 0.26
CA THR A 439 13.80 -1.10 1.20
C THR A 439 15.24 -1.29 0.76
N GLU A 440 15.52 -1.27 -0.53
CA GLU A 440 16.87 -1.34 -1.07
C GLU A 440 17.66 -0.03 -0.90
N ALA A 441 17.02 1.15 -0.95
CA ALA A 441 17.68 2.44 -0.69
C ALA A 441 17.92 2.68 0.81
N ASP A 442 17.00 2.23 1.67
CA ASP A 442 17.19 2.23 3.13
C ASP A 442 18.32 1.29 3.54
N TYR A 443 18.47 0.13 2.88
CA TYR A 443 19.60 -0.77 3.05
C TYR A 443 20.93 -0.10 2.72
N ARG A 444 20.98 0.86 1.80
CA ARG A 444 22.22 1.57 1.43
C ARG A 444 22.56 2.75 2.29
N ARG A 445 21.59 3.53 2.80
CA ARG A 445 21.89 4.58 3.79
C ARG A 445 22.48 3.98 5.06
N ALA A 446 21.98 2.82 5.46
CA ALA A 446 22.53 2.06 6.57
C ALA A 446 23.94 1.50 6.26
N ALA A 447 24.22 1.10 5.02
CA ALA A 447 25.54 0.61 4.59
C ALA A 447 26.57 1.73 4.38
N LEU A 448 26.14 2.98 4.12
CA LEU A 448 27.02 4.13 3.85
C LEU A 448 27.34 4.97 5.10
N GLY A 449 27.08 4.45 6.31
CA GLY A 449 27.76 4.94 7.51
C GLY A 449 27.11 6.12 8.24
N ALA A 450 25.81 6.21 8.30
CA ALA A 450 25.21 6.87 9.45
C ALA A 450 25.38 5.94 10.66
N VAL A 451 26.28 6.26 11.55
CA VAL A 451 26.39 5.63 12.89
C VAL A 451 25.13 5.98 13.63
N ILE A 452 24.11 5.12 13.52
CA ILE A 452 22.94 5.18 14.42
C ILE A 452 23.44 4.66 15.76
N PRO A 453 23.26 5.37 16.88
CA PRO A 453 23.63 4.87 18.19
C PRO A 453 22.96 3.50 18.42
N HIS A 454 23.76 2.49 18.68
CA HIS A 454 23.29 1.13 18.94
C HIS A 454 22.61 1.07 20.30
N ASP A 455 21.29 0.97 20.35
CA ASP A 455 20.61 0.91 21.64
C ASP A 455 20.87 -0.38 22.41
N ARG A 456 20.87 -1.56 21.77
CA ARG A 456 21.30 -2.84 22.40
C ARG A 456 21.55 -3.96 21.39
N ALA A 457 22.63 -4.72 21.55
CA ALA A 457 22.86 -5.96 20.80
C ALA A 457 22.06 -7.11 21.45
N PHE A 458 21.25 -7.83 20.68
CA PHE A 458 20.52 -9.02 21.15
C PHE A 458 21.47 -10.20 21.37
N LEU A 459 22.42 -10.40 20.46
CA LEU A 459 23.44 -11.45 20.52
C LEU A 459 24.82 -10.84 20.48
N LYS A 460 25.60 -11.05 21.54
CA LYS A 460 27.07 -10.86 21.47
C LYS A 460 27.69 -12.13 20.94
N MET A 461 28.21 -12.06 19.70
CA MET A 461 28.84 -13.21 19.03
C MET A 461 30.19 -13.61 19.64
N ASP A 462 30.71 -12.87 20.60
CA ASP A 462 31.92 -13.16 21.39
C ASP A 462 31.66 -13.99 22.64
N ALA A 463 30.42 -14.08 23.09
CA ALA A 463 30.00 -14.99 24.16
C ALA A 463 29.58 -16.34 23.54
N SER A 464 29.97 -17.47 24.16
CA SER A 464 29.52 -18.80 23.71
C SER A 464 28.02 -18.97 24.02
N PRO A 465 27.12 -18.68 23.08
CA PRO A 465 25.70 -18.74 23.34
C PRO A 465 25.21 -20.17 23.31
N THR A 466 24.22 -20.49 24.10
CA THR A 466 23.49 -21.76 24.01
C THR A 466 22.54 -21.66 22.82
N ILE A 467 23.00 -22.06 21.63
CA ILE A 467 22.21 -22.11 20.41
C ILE A 467 21.79 -23.54 20.18
N TYR A 468 20.51 -23.76 19.88
CA TYR A 468 19.96 -25.10 19.66
C TYR A 468 19.66 -25.33 18.19
N PRO A 469 20.40 -26.28 17.53
CA PRO A 469 20.05 -26.73 16.20
C PRO A 469 18.88 -27.72 16.23
N TRP A 470 17.96 -27.59 15.32
CA TRP A 470 16.83 -28.51 15.15
C TRP A 470 16.49 -28.75 13.68
N GLY A 471 15.78 -29.81 13.37
CA GLY A 471 15.43 -30.14 11.98
C GLY A 471 14.66 -31.44 11.85
N ASP A 472 14.00 -31.59 10.70
CA ASP A 472 13.28 -32.79 10.33
C ASP A 472 14.24 -33.92 9.94
N LYS A 473 14.67 -34.69 10.94
CA LYS A 473 15.58 -35.80 10.77
C LYS A 473 14.98 -36.94 9.94
N THR A 474 13.66 -37.00 9.82
CA THR A 474 12.98 -38.10 9.09
C THR A 474 13.14 -37.97 7.58
N THR A 475 13.33 -36.76 7.08
CA THR A 475 13.55 -36.44 5.66
C THR A 475 14.99 -36.03 5.34
N GLY A 476 15.92 -36.19 6.29
CA GLY A 476 17.32 -35.81 6.14
C GLY A 476 17.61 -34.32 6.42
N GLY A 477 16.68 -33.62 7.06
CA GLY A 477 16.90 -32.24 7.49
C GLY A 477 17.88 -32.15 8.65
N GLY A 478 18.83 -31.20 8.57
CA GLY A 478 19.81 -30.97 9.62
C GLY A 478 20.46 -29.60 9.49
N VAL A 479 20.96 -29.10 10.61
CA VAL A 479 21.67 -27.83 10.67
C VAL A 479 22.85 -27.93 11.64
N SER A 480 23.91 -27.24 11.31
CA SER A 480 25.04 -26.97 12.21
C SER A 480 25.36 -25.48 12.17
N PHE A 481 26.01 -24.98 13.21
CA PHE A 481 26.34 -23.57 13.30
C PHE A 481 27.74 -23.32 13.88
N SER A 482 28.27 -22.12 13.62
CA SER A 482 29.53 -21.62 14.18
C SER A 482 29.41 -20.12 14.48
N THR A 483 30.02 -19.68 15.56
CA THR A 483 30.10 -18.25 15.93
C THR A 483 31.55 -17.74 15.90
N ALA A 484 32.50 -18.54 15.44
CA ALA A 484 33.95 -18.28 15.54
C ALA A 484 34.43 -17.02 14.76
N SER A 485 33.66 -16.56 13.78
CA SER A 485 33.97 -15.40 12.94
C SER A 485 33.39 -14.08 13.47
N GLY A 486 32.77 -14.05 14.65
CA GLY A 486 31.98 -12.91 15.11
C GLY A 486 30.64 -12.73 14.39
N ALA A 487 30.27 -13.74 13.58
CA ALA A 487 28.98 -13.88 12.94
C ALA A 487 28.41 -15.26 13.23
N LEU A 488 27.09 -15.40 13.17
CA LEU A 488 26.41 -16.68 13.27
C LEU A 488 26.36 -17.32 11.88
N GLU A 489 27.20 -18.33 11.67
CA GLU A 489 27.20 -19.12 10.43
C GLU A 489 26.30 -20.34 10.62
N ILE A 490 25.26 -20.46 9.81
CA ILE A 490 24.28 -21.55 9.82
C ILE A 490 24.49 -22.37 8.57
N GLN A 491 25.02 -23.61 8.70
CA GLN A 491 25.09 -24.55 7.58
C GLN A 491 23.87 -25.46 7.68
N PHE A 492 23.10 -25.56 6.61
CA PHE A 492 21.87 -26.33 6.60
C PHE A 492 21.84 -27.37 5.48
N GLN A 493 21.15 -28.47 5.76
CA GLN A 493 20.65 -29.44 4.81
C GLN A 493 19.14 -29.50 5.02
N SER A 494 18.35 -28.85 4.17
CA SER A 494 16.92 -28.89 4.30
C SER A 494 16.39 -30.13 3.57
N GLY A 495 15.85 -31.07 4.32
CA GLY A 495 15.18 -32.22 3.75
C GLY A 495 13.90 -31.86 2.99
N SER A 496 13.21 -32.87 2.44
CA SER A 496 11.93 -32.65 1.72
C SER A 496 10.72 -32.39 2.64
N GLY A 497 10.90 -32.55 3.96
CA GLY A 497 9.85 -32.32 4.95
C GLY A 497 9.70 -30.87 5.37
N TRP A 498 9.43 -30.64 6.66
CA TRP A 498 9.14 -29.29 7.14
C TRP A 498 10.36 -28.35 7.23
N GLY A 499 11.60 -28.87 7.31
CA GLY A 499 12.81 -28.05 7.25
C GLY A 499 13.73 -28.18 8.46
N CYS A 500 14.54 -27.15 8.71
CA CYS A 500 15.49 -27.09 9.82
C CYS A 500 15.76 -25.65 10.26
N GLY A 501 16.38 -25.47 11.42
CA GLY A 501 16.70 -24.14 11.91
C GLY A 501 17.53 -24.14 13.18
N ILE A 502 17.71 -22.95 13.74
CA ILE A 502 18.38 -22.73 15.01
C ILE A 502 17.54 -21.80 15.88
N SER A 503 17.52 -22.10 17.19
CA SER A 503 16.96 -21.21 18.20
C SER A 503 18.08 -20.50 18.97
N CYS A 504 17.93 -19.21 19.14
CA CYS A 504 18.79 -18.36 19.94
C CYS A 504 18.03 -17.93 21.19
N PRO A 505 18.15 -18.69 22.31
CA PRO A 505 17.41 -18.38 23.53
C PRO A 505 17.82 -17.03 24.15
N SER A 506 16.87 -16.37 24.73
CA SER A 506 17.04 -15.05 25.35
C SER A 506 17.96 -15.04 26.58
N ASN A 507 18.16 -16.20 27.24
CA ASN A 507 19.07 -16.32 28.40
C ASN A 507 20.55 -16.07 28.05
N VAL A 508 20.86 -15.96 26.78
CA VAL A 508 22.21 -15.67 26.25
C VAL A 508 22.44 -14.17 26.06
N ALA A 509 21.38 -13.39 26.02
CA ALA A 509 21.49 -11.95 25.89
C ALA A 509 21.84 -11.29 27.21
N PRO A 510 22.68 -10.23 27.25
CA PRO A 510 22.94 -9.47 28.47
C PRO A 510 21.69 -8.76 29.05
N LEU A 511 20.54 -9.00 28.45
CA LEU A 511 19.25 -8.41 28.77
C LEU A 511 18.40 -9.27 29.70
N ALA A 512 18.74 -10.54 29.90
CA ALA A 512 17.87 -11.49 30.61
C ALA A 512 18.39 -11.87 32.00
N ALA A 513 17.69 -11.46 33.01
CA ALA A 513 17.86 -11.98 34.35
C ALA A 513 17.07 -13.28 34.62
N SER A 514 16.15 -13.68 33.76
CA SER A 514 15.13 -14.71 34.01
C SER A 514 14.84 -15.67 32.84
N GLY A 515 15.65 -15.71 31.79
CA GLY A 515 15.39 -16.55 30.60
C GLY A 515 14.37 -15.99 29.63
N VAL A 516 13.92 -14.77 29.83
CA VAL A 516 13.05 -13.99 28.92
C VAL A 516 13.59 -12.58 28.76
N VAL A 517 13.33 -11.98 27.62
CA VAL A 517 13.67 -10.58 27.31
C VAL A 517 12.41 -9.75 27.25
N ASP A 518 12.42 -8.62 27.94
CA ASP A 518 11.41 -7.58 27.80
C ASP A 518 11.77 -6.67 26.62
N LEU A 519 11.00 -6.77 25.55
CA LEU A 519 11.11 -5.95 24.34
C LEU A 519 10.11 -4.80 24.31
N THR A 520 9.41 -4.51 25.41
CA THR A 520 8.49 -3.37 25.50
C THR A 520 9.20 -2.07 25.15
N GLY A 521 8.64 -1.31 24.22
CA GLY A 521 9.22 -0.06 23.73
C GLY A 521 10.26 -0.22 22.63
N TYR A 522 10.48 -1.43 22.13
CA TYR A 522 11.15 -1.68 20.85
C TYR A 522 10.08 -1.92 19.78
N ASN A 523 10.36 -1.49 18.56
CA ASN A 523 9.43 -1.63 17.44
C ASN A 523 9.98 -2.45 16.28
N GLN A 524 11.27 -2.77 16.27
CA GLN A 524 11.88 -3.54 15.19
C GLN A 524 13.06 -4.40 15.65
N VAL A 525 13.28 -5.50 14.92
CA VAL A 525 14.53 -6.27 14.94
C VAL A 525 15.31 -5.99 13.66
N ARG A 526 16.61 -5.79 13.79
CA ARG A 526 17.54 -5.55 12.69
C ARG A 526 18.68 -6.53 12.73
N PHE A 527 19.10 -7.02 11.56
CA PHE A 527 20.30 -7.83 11.41
C PHE A 527 20.86 -7.76 9.99
N ASP A 528 22.14 -8.07 9.83
CA ASP A 528 22.75 -8.28 8.52
C ASP A 528 22.78 -9.78 8.24
N ALA A 529 22.37 -10.21 7.04
CA ALA A 529 22.50 -11.59 6.63
C ALA A 529 23.03 -11.73 5.21
N PHE A 530 23.78 -12.83 5.01
CA PHE A 530 24.17 -13.33 3.71
C PHE A 530 23.54 -14.70 3.53
N ALA A 531 22.77 -14.88 2.46
CA ALA A 531 22.24 -16.16 2.04
C ALA A 531 22.40 -16.31 0.52
N PRO A 532 22.64 -17.55 0.01
CA PRO A 532 22.71 -17.77 -1.44
C PRO A 532 21.43 -17.34 -2.15
N PRO A 533 21.50 -16.97 -3.45
CA PRO A 533 20.29 -16.59 -4.21
C PRO A 533 19.25 -17.70 -4.16
N GLY A 534 17.98 -17.31 -3.94
CA GLY A 534 16.85 -18.22 -3.86
C GLY A 534 16.75 -19.02 -2.55
N THR A 535 17.66 -18.83 -1.59
CA THR A 535 17.52 -19.44 -0.27
C THR A 535 16.45 -18.70 0.51
N ARG A 536 15.39 -19.40 0.91
CA ARG A 536 14.33 -18.86 1.76
C ARG A 536 14.59 -19.17 3.21
N PHE A 537 14.36 -18.21 4.08
CA PHE A 537 14.43 -18.39 5.52
C PHE A 537 13.44 -17.46 6.23
N LEU A 538 13.04 -17.83 7.45
CA LEU A 538 12.16 -17.03 8.29
C LEU A 538 12.87 -16.68 9.58
N VAL A 539 12.42 -15.60 10.18
CA VAL A 539 12.82 -15.16 11.51
C VAL A 539 11.60 -15.23 12.42
N TYR A 540 11.73 -15.92 13.54
CA TYR A 540 10.66 -16.07 14.53
C TYR A 540 11.03 -15.35 15.82
N LEU A 541 10.01 -14.81 16.49
CA LEU A 541 10.03 -14.51 17.90
C LEU A 541 9.06 -15.46 18.61
N SER A 542 9.52 -16.12 19.62
CA SER A 542 8.72 -17.02 20.45
C SER A 542 8.59 -16.48 21.86
N GLU A 543 7.42 -16.63 22.45
CA GLU A 543 7.13 -16.26 23.82
C GLU A 543 7.48 -17.40 24.78
N SER A 544 7.96 -17.02 25.98
CA SER A 544 8.05 -17.94 27.08
C SER A 544 6.67 -18.14 27.70
N GLY A 545 6.17 -19.36 27.71
CA GLY A 545 4.90 -19.63 28.35
C GLY A 545 4.42 -21.05 28.19
N SER A 546 3.32 -21.33 28.85
CA SER A 546 2.63 -22.61 28.79
C SER A 546 1.14 -22.36 28.61
N ALA A 547 0.48 -23.23 27.85
CA ALA A 547 -0.98 -23.27 27.82
C ALA A 547 -1.59 -23.58 29.21
N ASP A 548 -0.78 -24.10 30.17
CA ASP A 548 -1.20 -24.37 31.53
C ASP A 548 -1.17 -23.10 32.40
N PRO A 549 -2.33 -22.62 32.89
CA PRO A 549 -2.41 -21.43 33.75
C PRO A 549 -1.59 -21.52 35.04
N SER A 550 -1.36 -22.75 35.57
CA SER A 550 -0.58 -22.96 36.76
C SER A 550 0.92 -22.76 36.51
N ALA A 551 1.41 -23.15 35.35
CA ALA A 551 2.79 -22.91 34.94
C ALA A 551 3.04 -21.42 34.68
N LYS A 552 2.09 -20.69 34.10
CA LYS A 552 2.15 -19.22 33.93
C LYS A 552 2.31 -18.51 35.27
N ALA A 553 1.50 -18.85 36.27
CA ALA A 553 1.55 -18.25 37.60
C ALA A 553 2.88 -18.56 38.30
N PHE A 554 3.43 -19.75 38.12
CA PHE A 554 4.71 -20.16 38.70
C PHE A 554 5.90 -19.40 38.08
N LEU A 555 5.84 -19.16 36.74
CA LEU A 555 6.90 -18.45 36.02
C LEU A 555 6.80 -16.91 36.14
N GLY A 556 5.72 -16.39 36.72
CA GLY A 556 5.49 -14.95 36.86
C GLY A 556 5.19 -14.24 35.54
N LEU A 557 4.78 -15.00 34.51
CA LEU A 557 4.55 -14.51 33.16
C LEU A 557 3.06 -14.13 32.99
N ASN A 558 2.74 -12.90 33.28
CA ASN A 558 1.39 -12.37 33.02
C ASN A 558 1.23 -12.06 31.55
N GLY A 559 0.38 -12.83 30.85
CA GLY A 559 0.04 -12.61 29.45
C GLY A 559 0.67 -13.61 28.49
N ALA A 560 1.95 -13.90 28.63
CA ALA A 560 2.68 -14.83 27.76
C ALA A 560 2.11 -16.25 27.78
N ASP A 561 1.84 -16.81 26.62
CA ASP A 561 1.17 -18.09 26.48
C ASP A 561 1.85 -19.09 25.52
N GLY A 562 3.10 -18.79 25.15
CA GLY A 562 3.97 -19.68 24.37
C GLY A 562 3.68 -19.65 22.88
N GLU A 563 3.17 -18.56 22.39
CA GLU A 563 2.94 -18.34 20.97
C GLU A 563 4.26 -18.07 20.22
N SER A 564 4.23 -18.30 18.90
CA SER A 564 5.36 -18.00 18.02
C SER A 564 4.88 -17.13 16.86
N TYR A 565 5.66 -16.13 16.51
CA TYR A 565 5.37 -15.16 15.48
C TYR A 565 6.52 -15.06 14.50
N SER A 566 6.24 -14.98 13.21
CA SER A 566 7.27 -14.83 12.20
C SER A 566 6.94 -13.76 11.19
N PHE A 567 7.98 -13.18 10.62
CA PHE A 567 7.88 -12.40 9.39
C PHE A 567 7.73 -13.35 8.19
N PRO A 568 7.04 -12.96 7.11
CA PRO A 568 7.03 -13.68 5.85
C PRO A 568 8.44 -13.98 5.34
N TYR A 569 8.56 -14.99 4.46
CA TYR A 569 9.85 -15.46 3.98
C TYR A 569 10.79 -14.36 3.53
N LEU A 570 12.02 -14.39 4.05
CA LEU A 570 13.15 -13.63 3.56
C LEU A 570 13.89 -14.45 2.50
N GLU A 571 14.39 -13.82 1.45
CA GLU A 571 15.08 -14.50 0.37
C GLU A 571 16.51 -14.01 0.23
N GLY A 572 17.44 -14.96 0.09
CA GLY A 572 18.86 -14.68 -0.14
C GLY A 572 19.13 -14.15 -1.54
N SER A 573 20.00 -13.18 -1.65
CA SER A 573 20.41 -12.55 -2.92
C SER A 573 21.84 -12.89 -3.36
N GLY A 574 22.57 -13.70 -2.58
CA GLY A 574 23.98 -13.94 -2.78
C GLY A 574 24.89 -12.78 -2.35
N ARG A 575 24.34 -11.79 -1.67
CA ARG A 575 25.04 -10.60 -1.15
C ARG A 575 24.66 -10.36 0.29
N TRP A 576 25.46 -9.57 1.01
CA TRP A 576 25.08 -9.07 2.33
C TRP A 576 23.88 -8.14 2.20
N GLN A 577 22.82 -8.44 2.98
CA GLN A 577 21.62 -7.62 3.09
C GLN A 577 21.41 -7.23 4.54
N ASN A 578 20.90 -6.02 4.76
CA ASN A 578 20.46 -5.55 6.06
C ASN A 578 18.93 -5.71 6.13
N TYR A 579 18.47 -6.54 7.02
CA TYR A 579 17.04 -6.78 7.26
C TYR A 579 16.56 -5.96 8.44
N ARG A 580 15.39 -5.38 8.28
CA ARG A 580 14.63 -4.70 9.33
C ARG A 580 13.23 -5.27 9.32
N ILE A 581 12.83 -5.83 10.43
CA ILE A 581 11.52 -6.43 10.62
C ILE A 581 10.83 -5.65 11.74
N HIS A 582 9.73 -4.99 11.43
CA HIS A 582 8.91 -4.39 12.45
C HIS A 582 8.21 -5.47 13.26
N LEU A 583 8.17 -5.33 14.57
CA LEU A 583 7.56 -6.33 15.46
C LEU A 583 6.05 -6.44 15.22
N GLU A 584 5.43 -5.38 14.75
CA GLU A 584 4.02 -5.35 14.34
C GLU A 584 3.72 -6.10 13.03
N ASP A 585 4.75 -6.34 12.19
CA ASP A 585 4.62 -7.10 10.94
C ASP A 585 4.80 -8.62 11.15
N LEU A 586 4.97 -9.06 12.39
CA LEU A 586 5.11 -10.47 12.72
C LEU A 586 3.74 -11.12 12.81
N GLU A 587 3.56 -12.21 12.08
CA GLU A 587 2.32 -12.98 12.04
C GLU A 587 2.40 -14.20 12.96
N LYS A 588 1.29 -14.48 13.67
CA LYS A 588 1.19 -15.70 14.48
C LYS A 588 1.32 -16.95 13.64
N ARG A 589 2.12 -17.88 14.12
CA ARG A 589 2.26 -19.20 13.49
C ARG A 589 1.37 -20.22 14.21
N THR A 590 0.60 -20.94 13.42
CA THR A 590 -0.30 -22.00 13.93
C THR A 590 0.35 -23.37 13.92
N GLU A 591 1.45 -23.53 13.18
CA GLU A 591 2.22 -24.76 13.06
C GLU A 591 3.17 -24.98 14.25
N TRP A 592 3.53 -23.90 14.95
CA TRP A 592 4.42 -23.91 16.10
C TRP A 592 3.89 -23.02 17.22
N GLY A 593 4.41 -23.24 18.41
CA GLY A 593 3.97 -22.54 19.60
C GLY A 593 2.59 -22.99 20.06
N ASN A 594 1.89 -22.13 20.78
CA ASN A 594 0.54 -22.41 21.27
C ASN A 594 -0.54 -21.88 20.30
N PRO A 595 -1.19 -22.74 19.52
CA PRO A 595 -2.22 -22.29 18.58
C PRO A 595 -3.49 -21.74 19.25
N LYS A 596 -3.64 -21.95 20.56
CA LYS A 596 -4.81 -21.52 21.38
C LYS A 596 -4.51 -20.32 22.26
N GLY A 597 -3.39 -19.64 22.05
CA GLY A 597 -3.03 -18.46 22.80
C GLY A 597 -3.91 -17.23 22.51
N ASN A 598 -3.52 -16.10 23.05
CA ASN A 598 -4.31 -14.87 23.01
C ASN A 598 -4.21 -14.10 21.67
N ASN A 599 -3.38 -14.55 20.73
CA ASN A 599 -3.06 -13.92 19.44
C ASN A 599 -2.40 -12.52 19.56
N ILE A 600 -1.66 -12.30 20.62
CA ILE A 600 -0.92 -11.05 20.85
C ILE A 600 0.53 -11.42 21.21
N LEU A 601 1.50 -10.88 20.49
CA LEU A 601 2.92 -11.05 20.83
C LEU A 601 3.24 -10.31 22.13
N ASP A 602 3.46 -11.09 23.20
CA ASP A 602 3.78 -10.56 24.53
C ASP A 602 5.25 -10.13 24.61
N LEU A 603 5.51 -8.89 24.20
CA LEU A 603 6.88 -8.33 24.15
C LEU A 603 7.61 -8.33 25.51
N GLN A 604 6.91 -8.48 26.62
CA GLN A 604 7.50 -8.57 27.95
C GLN A 604 8.14 -9.92 28.25
N ALA A 605 7.86 -10.94 27.42
CA ALA A 605 8.21 -12.33 27.73
C ALA A 605 8.77 -13.10 26.52
N VAL A 606 9.54 -12.45 25.66
CA VAL A 606 10.15 -13.10 24.50
C VAL A 606 11.26 -14.06 24.95
N SER A 607 11.16 -15.34 24.56
CA SER A 607 12.10 -16.39 24.94
C SER A 607 13.16 -16.68 23.89
N ASP A 608 12.80 -16.64 22.62
CA ASP A 608 13.67 -17.07 21.53
C ASP A 608 13.57 -16.16 20.31
N LEU A 609 14.70 -16.03 19.62
CA LEU A 609 14.80 -15.55 18.25
C LEU A 609 15.33 -16.71 17.39
N ASP A 610 14.52 -17.17 16.45
CA ASP A 610 14.81 -18.34 15.66
C ASP A 610 15.09 -17.97 14.20
N PHE A 611 15.99 -18.74 13.56
CA PHE A 611 16.19 -18.73 12.11
C PHE A 611 15.80 -20.09 11.54
N TYR A 612 14.78 -20.09 10.70
CA TYR A 612 14.19 -21.30 10.13
C TYR A 612 14.36 -21.37 8.62
N ILE A 613 14.76 -22.50 8.13
CA ILE A 613 14.92 -22.80 6.71
C ILE A 613 13.88 -23.85 6.33
N PRO A 614 12.90 -23.53 5.45
CA PRO A 614 11.88 -24.46 5.00
C PRO A 614 12.44 -25.67 4.30
N GLY A 615 11.67 -26.74 4.24
CA GLY A 615 12.01 -27.94 3.48
C GLY A 615 12.16 -27.67 1.98
N GLY A 616 12.95 -28.50 1.31
CA GLY A 616 13.15 -28.42 -0.14
C GLY A 616 14.18 -27.40 -0.62
N GLN A 617 14.88 -26.67 0.29
CA GLN A 617 15.91 -25.69 -0.09
C GLN A 617 17.27 -26.32 -0.46
N GLY A 618 17.44 -27.64 -0.29
CA GLY A 618 18.72 -28.31 -0.51
C GLY A 618 19.74 -28.01 0.59
N ASN A 619 21.00 -27.90 0.19
CA ASN A 619 22.12 -27.59 1.10
C ASN A 619 22.59 -26.17 0.91
N GLY A 620 22.88 -25.47 2.00
CA GLY A 620 23.32 -24.08 1.92
C GLY A 620 23.94 -23.56 3.21
N LYS A 621 24.27 -22.28 3.17
CA LYS A 621 24.81 -21.56 4.32
C LYS A 621 24.17 -20.17 4.41
N ILE A 622 23.70 -19.81 5.60
CA ILE A 622 23.29 -18.45 5.94
C ILE A 622 24.28 -17.92 6.96
N ILE A 623 24.67 -16.65 6.82
CA ILE A 623 25.54 -15.99 7.78
C ILE A 623 24.80 -14.76 8.30
N VAL A 624 24.64 -14.66 9.61
CA VAL A 624 23.91 -13.56 10.28
C VAL A 624 24.83 -12.85 11.26
N LYS A 625 24.74 -11.53 11.30
CA LYS A 625 25.49 -10.70 12.27
C LYS A 625 24.71 -9.42 12.62
N ASN A 626 25.19 -8.69 13.61
CA ASN A 626 24.63 -7.39 14.01
C ASN A 626 23.14 -7.46 14.38
N ILE A 627 22.71 -8.53 15.06
CA ILE A 627 21.33 -8.68 15.49
C ILE A 627 21.03 -7.70 16.63
N GLN A 628 20.05 -6.82 16.43
CA GLN A 628 19.70 -5.75 17.36
C GLN A 628 18.20 -5.49 17.38
N PHE A 629 17.66 -5.16 18.55
CA PHE A 629 16.34 -4.55 18.64
C PHE A 629 16.49 -3.03 18.71
N GLN A 630 15.62 -2.31 18.01
CA GLN A 630 15.63 -0.84 17.92
C GLN A 630 14.24 -0.29 18.25
N LYS A 631 14.24 0.96 18.78
CA LYS A 631 13.02 1.74 19.10
C LYS A 631 12.53 2.49 17.89
#